data_5f0923de9e3412461bf7e6b12eba240d
#
_entry.id   5f0923de9e3412461bf7e6b12eba240d
#
_cell.length_a   1.000
_cell.length_b   1.000
_cell.length_c   1.000
_cell.angle_alpha   90.00
_cell.angle_beta   90.00
_cell.angle_gamma   90.00
#
_symmetry.space_group_name_H-M   'P 1'
#
loop_
_entity.id
_entity.type
_entity.pdbx_description
1 polymer ?
#
loop_
_entity_poly.entity_id
_entity_poly.type
_entity_poly.pdbx_seq_one_letter_code
_entity_poly.pdbx_strand_id
1 'polypeptide(L)'
;PFGGIIAPQSFVAGMAYGHGTQPSTVGCIPGSHMIFGGEEWWFYGPRIRPGDRLTQVRRFHDYKLADTKFAGPTMFSRGDTTYVKQTGEIVCKQRSTSVRYLAENARAKGFFQGRTRRQWTEQELEDLEKRKMDYAQSFLDLGHEKRLFVRVGDKLPTRPIGPHTIASFTTEWRSYLMTVWGATHEV
;
A
#
# COMPACT_ATOMS: atom_id res chain seq x y z
N PRO A 1 18.45 -22.56 -0.22
CA PRO A 1 19.25 -21.69 0.66
C PRO A 1 18.61 -21.45 2.02
N PHE A 2 17.30 -21.64 2.17
CA PHE A 2 16.59 -21.35 3.42
C PHE A 2 16.22 -22.59 4.24
N GLY A 3 16.59 -23.79 3.78
CA GLY A 3 16.32 -25.05 4.48
C GLY A 3 14.83 -25.41 4.62
N GLY A 4 13.98 -24.90 3.75
CA GLY A 4 12.55 -25.16 3.74
C GLY A 4 11.72 -24.00 3.18
N ILE A 5 10.40 -24.14 3.26
CA ILE A 5 9.45 -23.10 2.82
C ILE A 5 9.55 -21.88 3.75
N ILE A 6 9.60 -20.71 3.17
CA ILE A 6 9.51 -19.42 3.84
C ILE A 6 8.44 -18.55 3.19
N ALA A 7 7.82 -17.70 3.99
CA ALA A 7 6.95 -16.66 3.44
C ALA A 7 7.80 -15.50 2.84
N PRO A 8 7.33 -14.83 1.79
CA PRO A 8 7.93 -13.59 1.32
C PRO A 8 7.86 -12.52 2.41
N GLN A 9 8.77 -11.55 2.38
CA GLN A 9 8.76 -10.46 3.37
C GLN A 9 7.44 -9.67 3.38
N SER A 10 6.84 -9.47 2.20
CA SER A 10 5.54 -8.80 2.05
C SER A 10 4.35 -9.56 2.65
N PHE A 11 4.52 -10.81 3.08
CA PHE A 11 3.44 -11.62 3.66
C PHE A 11 2.77 -10.94 4.86
N VAL A 12 3.55 -10.25 5.68
CA VAL A 12 3.02 -9.52 6.86
C VAL A 12 2.08 -8.38 6.48
N ALA A 13 2.23 -7.79 5.30
CA ALA A 13 1.31 -6.76 4.82
C ALA A 13 -0.11 -7.33 4.62
N GLY A 14 -0.22 -8.57 4.13
CA GLY A 14 -1.50 -9.28 4.01
C GLY A 14 -2.14 -9.69 5.34
N MET A 15 -1.34 -9.72 6.42
CA MET A 15 -1.84 -9.98 7.77
C MET A 15 -2.35 -8.73 8.49
N ALA A 16 -2.06 -7.55 7.95
CA ALA A 16 -2.49 -6.28 8.50
C ALA A 16 -3.99 -6.08 8.26
N TYR A 17 -4.79 -6.58 9.17
CA TYR A 17 -6.23 -6.38 9.14
C TYR A 17 -6.56 -4.87 9.17
N GLY A 18 -7.36 -4.39 8.22
CA GLY A 18 -7.67 -2.97 8.10
C GLY A 18 -6.52 -2.10 7.61
N HIS A 19 -5.73 -2.59 6.68
CA HIS A 19 -4.63 -1.89 6.00
C HIS A 19 -3.44 -1.46 6.88
N GLY A 20 -3.33 -1.98 8.10
CA GLY A 20 -2.23 -1.61 9.01
C GLY A 20 -2.24 -0.15 9.48
N THR A 21 -3.22 0.64 9.09
CA THR A 21 -3.28 2.07 9.41
C THR A 21 -3.87 2.38 10.79
N GLN A 22 -4.47 1.40 11.44
CA GLN A 22 -5.18 1.59 12.71
C GLN A 22 -4.42 2.41 13.76
N PRO A 23 -3.12 2.20 14.02
CA PRO A 23 -2.42 2.99 15.01
C PRO A 23 -2.21 4.45 14.61
N SER A 24 -2.32 4.79 13.31
CA SER A 24 -2.25 6.18 12.82
C SER A 24 -3.63 6.85 12.73
N THR A 25 -4.71 6.10 12.93
CA THR A 25 -6.09 6.59 12.76
C THR A 25 -6.79 6.86 14.10
N VAL A 26 -6.03 7.00 15.16
CA VAL A 26 -6.54 7.22 16.51
C VAL A 26 -7.34 8.52 16.60
N GLY A 27 -8.46 8.46 17.28
CA GLY A 27 -9.34 9.59 17.55
C GLY A 27 -10.28 9.93 16.38
N CYS A 28 -11.28 10.73 16.68
CA CYS A 28 -12.25 11.25 15.73
C CYS A 28 -12.22 12.78 15.76
N ILE A 29 -12.13 13.40 14.60
CA ILE A 29 -12.28 14.85 14.44
C ILE A 29 -13.53 15.06 13.58
N PRO A 30 -14.60 15.66 14.14
CA PRO A 30 -15.83 15.89 13.39
C PRO A 30 -15.57 16.69 12.10
N GLY A 31 -16.25 16.33 11.03
CA GLY A 31 -16.10 16.98 9.72
C GLY A 31 -14.78 16.70 9.00
N SER A 32 -13.91 15.87 9.56
CA SER A 32 -12.67 15.52 8.89
C SER A 32 -12.84 14.31 7.98
N HIS A 33 -12.11 14.34 6.87
CA HIS A 33 -11.79 13.17 6.07
C HIS A 33 -10.39 12.68 6.40
N MET A 34 -10.17 11.41 6.14
CA MET A 34 -8.88 10.77 6.32
C MET A 34 -8.52 10.00 5.06
N ILE A 35 -7.29 10.18 4.62
CA ILE A 35 -6.72 9.43 3.50
C ILE A 35 -5.40 8.78 3.92
N PHE A 36 -5.04 7.73 3.21
CA PHE A 36 -3.76 7.07 3.37
C PHE A 36 -2.63 7.98 2.90
N GLY A 37 -1.62 8.19 3.74
CA GLY A 37 -0.47 9.06 3.47
C GLY A 37 0.80 8.32 3.07
N GLY A 38 0.91 7.03 3.45
CA GLY A 38 2.07 6.21 3.13
C GLY A 38 2.40 5.19 4.21
N GLU A 39 3.31 4.31 3.87
CA GLU A 39 3.85 3.30 4.78
C GLU A 39 5.35 3.16 4.62
N GLU A 40 6.02 2.91 5.75
CA GLU A 40 7.42 2.55 5.82
C GLU A 40 7.54 1.17 6.47
N TRP A 41 8.39 0.31 5.92
CA TRP A 41 8.57 -1.05 6.40
C TRP A 41 10.04 -1.33 6.69
N TRP A 42 10.31 -1.89 7.86
CA TRP A 42 11.63 -2.37 8.27
C TRP A 42 11.56 -3.86 8.54
N PHE A 43 12.32 -4.65 7.79
CA PHE A 43 12.39 -6.10 7.92
C PHE A 43 13.64 -6.51 8.67
N TYR A 44 13.45 -7.30 9.72
CA TYR A 44 14.52 -7.79 10.60
C TYR A 44 14.76 -9.26 10.35
N GLY A 45 15.77 -9.78 9.97
CA GLY A 45 16.25 -11.09 9.67
C GLY A 45 15.40 -12.37 9.82
N PRO A 46 14.61 -12.59 10.87
CA PRO A 46 13.87 -13.83 11.02
C PRO A 46 12.88 -14.04 9.88
N ARG A 47 13.00 -15.19 9.18
CA ARG A 47 12.04 -15.57 8.12
C ARG A 47 10.83 -16.22 8.75
N ILE A 48 9.64 -15.91 8.21
CA ILE A 48 8.39 -16.55 8.59
C ILE A 48 8.35 -17.93 7.93
N ARG A 49 8.04 -18.95 8.72
CA ARG A 49 7.93 -20.34 8.29
C ARG A 49 6.56 -20.91 8.61
N PRO A 50 6.16 -22.02 7.95
CA PRO A 50 4.96 -22.74 8.34
C PRO A 50 4.99 -23.08 9.83
N GLY A 51 3.87 -22.84 10.52
CA GLY A 51 3.75 -23.03 11.97
C GLY A 51 4.11 -21.82 12.84
N ASP A 52 4.72 -20.78 12.27
CA ASP A 52 4.93 -19.53 12.99
C ASP A 52 3.61 -18.83 13.31
N ARG A 53 3.51 -18.31 14.52
CA ARG A 53 2.42 -17.45 14.98
C ARG A 53 2.95 -16.04 15.15
N LEU A 54 2.28 -15.07 14.54
CA LEU A 54 2.67 -13.67 14.61
C LEU A 54 1.66 -12.89 15.45
N THR A 55 2.18 -12.09 16.36
CA THR A 55 1.44 -11.11 17.14
C THR A 55 1.74 -9.71 16.63
N GLN A 56 0.71 -8.88 16.56
CA GLN A 56 0.82 -7.47 16.20
C GLN A 56 0.77 -6.61 17.46
N VAL A 57 1.80 -5.81 17.68
CA VAL A 57 1.83 -4.79 18.74
C VAL A 57 1.69 -3.43 18.06
N ARG A 58 0.60 -2.72 18.35
CA ARG A 58 0.25 -1.45 17.72
C ARG A 58 0.39 -0.30 18.71
N ARG A 59 1.02 0.80 18.26
CA ARG A 59 1.19 2.01 19.05
C ARG A 59 1.03 3.25 18.18
N PHE A 60 0.32 4.24 18.69
CA PHE A 60 0.40 5.57 18.13
C PHE A 60 1.84 6.08 18.27
N HIS A 61 2.38 6.69 17.22
CA HIS A 61 3.74 7.20 17.24
C HIS A 61 3.78 8.69 17.53
N ASP A 62 3.28 9.50 16.60
CA ASP A 62 3.20 10.94 16.73
C ASP A 62 2.23 11.56 15.71
N TYR A 63 2.14 12.87 15.72
CA TYR A 63 1.48 13.62 14.66
C TYR A 63 2.20 14.94 14.37
N LYS A 64 1.97 15.44 13.18
CA LYS A 64 2.42 16.77 12.74
C LYS A 64 1.24 17.51 12.15
N LEU A 65 1.11 18.80 12.52
CA LEU A 65 0.19 19.72 11.87
C LEU A 65 0.95 20.53 10.82
N ALA A 66 0.34 20.72 9.66
CA ALA A 66 0.88 21.56 8.61
C ALA A 66 -0.25 22.24 7.85
N ASP A 67 0.00 23.42 7.32
CA ASP A 67 -0.91 24.06 6.39
C ASP A 67 -0.63 23.56 4.98
N THR A 68 -1.65 23.01 4.31
CA THR A 68 -1.51 22.43 2.97
C THR A 68 -2.28 23.25 1.94
N LYS A 69 -1.74 23.28 0.72
CA LYS A 69 -2.44 23.91 -0.42
C LYS A 69 -3.78 23.24 -0.69
N PHE A 70 -3.87 21.94 -0.44
CA PHE A 70 -5.06 21.13 -0.69
C PHE A 70 -6.23 21.44 0.24
N ALA A 71 -5.97 21.53 1.57
CA ALA A 71 -7.05 21.60 2.56
C ALA A 71 -6.79 22.60 3.70
N GLY A 72 -5.71 23.40 3.65
CA GLY A 72 -5.31 24.24 4.78
C GLY A 72 -4.80 23.39 5.94
N PRO A 73 -5.23 23.62 7.17
CA PRO A 73 -4.80 22.86 8.33
C PRO A 73 -5.03 21.37 8.13
N THR A 74 -3.96 20.62 8.20
CA THR A 74 -3.93 19.18 7.92
C THR A 74 -3.07 18.48 8.96
N MET A 75 -3.55 17.37 9.48
CA MET A 75 -2.82 16.53 10.43
C MET A 75 -2.28 15.29 9.74
N PHE A 76 -0.98 15.08 9.88
CA PHE A 76 -0.28 13.86 9.50
C PHE A 76 -0.05 13.05 10.76
N SER A 77 -0.83 12.02 11.00
CA SER A 77 -0.68 11.14 12.15
C SER A 77 0.03 9.86 11.79
N ARG A 78 0.97 9.40 12.62
CA ARG A 78 1.75 8.20 12.39
C ARG A 78 1.51 7.17 13.47
N GLY A 79 1.52 5.91 13.09
CA GLY A 79 1.35 4.80 14.00
C GLY A 79 2.22 3.62 13.63
N ASP A 80 2.74 2.92 14.62
CA ASP A 80 3.65 1.80 14.46
C ASP A 80 2.94 0.47 14.74
N THR A 81 3.19 -0.50 13.88
CA THR A 81 2.83 -1.90 14.10
C THR A 81 4.12 -2.74 14.09
N THR A 82 4.36 -3.45 15.18
CA THR A 82 5.49 -4.40 15.28
C THR A 82 4.94 -5.81 15.20
N TYR A 83 5.51 -6.62 14.32
CA TYR A 83 5.16 -8.03 14.14
C TYR A 83 6.19 -8.90 14.84
N VAL A 84 5.73 -9.70 15.80
CA VAL A 84 6.57 -10.51 16.70
C VAL A 84 6.15 -11.97 16.60
N LYS A 85 7.11 -12.88 16.47
CA LYS A 85 6.87 -14.33 16.55
C LYS A 85 6.55 -14.76 17.98
N GLN A 86 6.01 -15.96 18.10
CA GLN A 86 5.80 -16.64 19.41
C GLN A 86 7.11 -16.80 20.21
N THR A 87 8.26 -16.74 19.54
CA THR A 87 9.60 -16.81 20.16
C THR A 87 10.09 -15.47 20.70
N GLY A 88 9.34 -14.38 20.47
CA GLY A 88 9.75 -13.02 20.84
C GLY A 88 10.59 -12.28 19.77
N GLU A 89 10.93 -12.95 18.68
CA GLU A 89 11.71 -12.34 17.60
C GLU A 89 10.87 -11.35 16.79
N ILE A 90 11.40 -10.16 16.57
CA ILE A 90 10.76 -9.15 15.72
C ILE A 90 11.03 -9.51 14.25
N VAL A 91 9.97 -9.73 13.50
CA VAL A 91 10.01 -10.00 12.05
C VAL A 91 10.13 -8.71 11.26
N CYS A 92 9.24 -7.77 11.56
CA CYS A 92 9.25 -6.46 10.92
C CYS A 92 8.54 -5.40 11.76
N LYS A 93 8.78 -4.16 11.41
CA LYS A 93 7.98 -3.00 11.84
C LYS A 93 7.40 -2.30 10.63
N GLN A 94 6.20 -1.80 10.80
CA GLN A 94 5.51 -0.93 9.85
C GLN A 94 5.24 0.40 10.54
N ARG A 95 5.44 1.50 9.84
CA ARG A 95 4.93 2.81 10.21
C ARG A 95 3.95 3.27 9.16
N SER A 96 2.70 3.43 9.53
CA SER A 96 1.68 4.00 8.67
C SER A 96 1.51 5.50 8.94
N THR A 97 1.23 6.26 7.90
CA THR A 97 0.87 7.68 7.98
C THR A 97 -0.54 7.85 7.44
N SER A 98 -1.38 8.49 8.23
CA SER A 98 -2.71 8.94 7.82
C SER A 98 -2.73 10.46 7.71
N VAL A 99 -3.38 10.96 6.68
CA VAL A 99 -3.54 12.39 6.42
C VAL A 99 -4.99 12.77 6.70
N ARG A 100 -5.18 13.63 7.68
CA ARG A 100 -6.52 14.05 8.12
C ARG A 100 -6.69 15.55 7.90
N TYR A 101 -7.81 15.93 7.30
CA TYR A 101 -8.12 17.30 6.93
C TYR A 101 -9.63 17.56 7.02
N LEU A 102 -10.03 18.82 7.16
CA LEU A 102 -11.44 19.20 7.14
C LEU A 102 -11.97 19.16 5.70
N ALA A 103 -13.02 18.38 5.47
CA ALA A 103 -13.60 18.18 4.15
C ALA A 103 -14.14 19.50 3.54
N GLU A 104 -14.70 20.35 4.38
CA GLU A 104 -15.20 21.67 3.98
C GLU A 104 -14.07 22.57 3.45
N ASN A 105 -12.94 22.62 4.15
CA ASN A 105 -11.77 23.38 3.72
C ASN A 105 -11.24 22.90 2.36
N ALA A 106 -11.18 21.60 2.16
CA ALA A 106 -10.73 21.01 0.89
C ALA A 106 -11.68 21.37 -0.27
N ARG A 107 -12.99 21.38 -0.02
CA ARG A 107 -13.99 21.81 -1.01
C ARG A 107 -13.86 23.31 -1.31
N ALA A 108 -13.73 24.14 -0.28
CA ALA A 108 -13.60 25.58 -0.43
C ALA A 108 -12.35 25.99 -1.23
N LYS A 109 -11.23 25.26 -1.03
CA LYS A 109 -9.99 25.48 -1.79
C LYS A 109 -10.05 25.02 -3.25
N GLY A 110 -10.98 24.12 -3.61
CA GLY A 110 -11.20 23.70 -4.99
C GLY A 110 -9.98 23.18 -5.74
N PHE A 111 -9.00 22.61 -5.04
CA PHE A 111 -7.69 22.22 -5.61
C PHE A 111 -7.79 21.32 -6.86
N PHE A 112 -8.84 20.54 -6.95
CA PHE A 112 -9.09 19.63 -8.08
C PHE A 112 -10.08 20.18 -9.13
N GLN A 113 -10.57 21.39 -8.93
CA GLN A 113 -11.46 22.03 -9.91
C GLN A 113 -10.69 22.31 -11.20
N GLY A 114 -11.33 22.10 -12.32
CA GLY A 114 -10.73 22.30 -13.65
C GLY A 114 -9.84 21.19 -14.17
N ARG A 115 -9.67 20.09 -13.43
CA ARG A 115 -8.98 18.91 -13.98
C ARG A 115 -9.84 18.24 -15.04
N THR A 116 -9.29 18.15 -16.25
CA THR A 116 -9.91 17.39 -17.33
C THR A 116 -9.51 15.92 -17.23
N ARG A 117 -10.42 15.03 -17.59
CA ARG A 117 -10.11 13.62 -17.74
C ARG A 117 -9.19 13.42 -18.93
N ARG A 118 -8.06 12.72 -18.72
CA ARG A 118 -7.19 12.32 -19.83
C ARG A 118 -7.97 11.47 -20.82
N GLN A 119 -7.90 11.84 -22.08
CA GLN A 119 -8.35 11.00 -23.19
C GLN A 119 -7.14 10.17 -23.65
N TRP A 120 -7.35 8.90 -23.86
CA TRP A 120 -6.39 7.98 -24.42
C TRP A 120 -6.72 7.73 -25.88
N THR A 121 -5.73 7.82 -26.75
CA THR A 121 -5.89 7.38 -28.14
C THR A 121 -5.78 5.87 -28.19
N GLU A 122 -6.32 5.27 -29.25
CA GLU A 122 -6.22 3.83 -29.49
C GLU A 122 -4.75 3.37 -29.55
N GLN A 123 -3.92 4.12 -30.26
CA GLN A 123 -2.48 3.85 -30.35
C GLN A 123 -1.78 3.88 -28.98
N GLU A 124 -2.10 4.84 -28.11
CA GLU A 124 -1.53 4.89 -26.75
C GLU A 124 -1.93 3.66 -25.91
N LEU A 125 -3.14 3.15 -26.10
CA LEU A 125 -3.62 1.95 -25.40
C LEU A 125 -2.91 0.70 -25.94
N GLU A 126 -2.77 0.55 -27.26
CA GLU A 126 -2.04 -0.54 -27.87
C GLU A 126 -0.56 -0.55 -27.44
N ASP A 127 0.10 0.59 -27.46
CA ASP A 127 1.49 0.74 -27.00
C ASP A 127 1.65 0.38 -25.51
N LEU A 128 0.68 0.75 -24.69
CA LEU A 128 0.67 0.38 -23.27
C LEU A 128 0.50 -1.13 -23.09
N GLU A 129 -0.42 -1.75 -23.83
CA GLU A 129 -0.65 -3.19 -23.77
C GLU A 129 0.60 -3.97 -24.23
N LYS A 130 1.21 -3.55 -25.33
CA LYS A 130 2.46 -4.14 -25.79
C LYS A 130 3.55 -4.07 -24.70
N ARG A 131 3.74 -2.91 -24.08
CA ARG A 131 4.73 -2.76 -22.99
C ARG A 131 4.44 -3.65 -21.79
N LYS A 132 3.15 -3.90 -21.47
CA LYS A 132 2.77 -4.84 -20.41
C LYS A 132 3.13 -6.27 -20.78
N MET A 133 2.86 -6.66 -22.02
CA MET A 133 3.22 -7.99 -22.52
C MET A 133 4.74 -8.19 -22.55
N ASP A 134 5.49 -7.21 -23.05
CA ASP A 134 6.96 -7.23 -23.06
C ASP A 134 7.53 -7.37 -21.65
N TYR A 135 6.93 -6.62 -20.68
CA TYR A 135 7.31 -6.74 -19.29
C TYR A 135 7.03 -8.12 -18.70
N ALA A 136 5.85 -8.70 -18.97
CA ALA A 136 5.53 -10.05 -18.54
C ALA A 136 6.45 -11.08 -19.16
N GLN A 137 6.73 -10.97 -20.47
CA GLN A 137 7.63 -11.87 -21.21
C GLN A 137 9.05 -11.83 -20.63
N SER A 138 9.55 -10.67 -20.23
CA SER A 138 10.88 -10.53 -19.64
C SER A 138 11.10 -11.41 -18.40
N PHE A 139 10.04 -11.72 -17.64
CA PHE A 139 10.13 -12.66 -16.52
C PHE A 139 10.05 -14.12 -16.94
N LEU A 140 9.32 -14.41 -18.00
CA LEU A 140 9.28 -15.77 -18.56
C LEU A 140 10.63 -16.14 -19.18
N ASP A 141 11.30 -15.18 -19.81
CA ASP A 141 12.62 -15.35 -20.43
C ASP A 141 13.75 -15.56 -19.40
N LEU A 142 13.55 -15.14 -18.15
CA LEU A 142 14.48 -15.47 -17.06
C LEU A 142 14.53 -16.97 -16.73
N GLY A 143 13.58 -17.75 -17.25
CA GLY A 143 13.51 -19.19 -17.04
C GLY A 143 13.34 -19.57 -15.57
N HIS A 144 13.86 -20.75 -15.21
CA HIS A 144 13.82 -21.27 -13.84
C HIS A 144 15.09 -20.93 -13.04
N GLU A 145 15.73 -19.83 -13.36
CA GLU A 145 16.87 -19.32 -12.62
C GLU A 145 16.51 -19.14 -11.16
N LYS A 146 17.18 -19.90 -10.29
CA LYS A 146 16.89 -19.91 -8.84
C LYS A 146 17.38 -18.65 -8.12
N ARG A 147 18.21 -17.84 -8.77
CA ARG A 147 18.78 -16.61 -8.21
C ARG A 147 19.06 -15.60 -9.31
N LEU A 148 18.64 -14.38 -9.08
CA LEU A 148 19.10 -13.23 -9.83
C LEU A 148 20.33 -12.67 -9.14
N PHE A 149 21.41 -12.49 -9.90
CA PHE A 149 22.60 -11.78 -9.43
C PHE A 149 22.42 -10.31 -9.77
N VAL A 150 22.13 -9.50 -8.77
CA VAL A 150 21.99 -8.05 -8.91
C VAL A 150 23.14 -7.34 -8.22
N ARG A 151 23.58 -6.25 -8.80
CA ARG A 151 24.64 -5.37 -8.28
C ARG A 151 24.06 -4.04 -7.87
N VAL A 152 24.74 -3.32 -7.01
CA VAL A 152 24.36 -1.93 -6.70
C VAL A 152 24.46 -1.09 -7.99
N GLY A 153 23.37 -0.40 -8.31
CA GLY A 153 23.25 0.39 -9.54
C GLY A 153 22.51 -0.31 -10.69
N ASP A 154 22.23 -1.59 -10.60
CA ASP A 154 21.40 -2.29 -11.58
C ASP A 154 19.97 -1.72 -11.55
N LYS A 155 19.41 -1.53 -12.76
CA LYS A 155 18.03 -1.04 -12.92
C LYS A 155 17.08 -2.21 -13.06
N LEU A 156 16.03 -2.22 -12.26
CA LEU A 156 14.93 -3.16 -12.43
C LEU A 156 14.10 -2.78 -13.67
N PRO A 157 13.48 -3.77 -14.35
CA PRO A 157 12.55 -3.51 -15.43
C PRO A 157 11.42 -2.57 -14.98
N THR A 158 11.11 -1.57 -15.81
CA THR A 158 10.00 -0.66 -15.53
C THR A 158 8.67 -1.36 -15.77
N ARG A 159 7.90 -1.56 -14.72
CA ARG A 159 6.55 -2.12 -14.83
C ARG A 159 5.57 -1.07 -15.34
N PRO A 160 4.97 -1.24 -16.53
CA PRO A 160 3.90 -0.36 -16.98
C PRO A 160 2.60 -0.66 -16.22
N ILE A 161 1.92 0.40 -15.76
CA ILE A 161 0.68 0.30 -14.98
C ILE A 161 -0.36 1.22 -15.62
N GLY A 162 -1.61 0.79 -15.62
CA GLY A 162 -2.73 1.59 -16.12
C GLY A 162 -3.28 1.09 -17.48
N PRO A 163 -4.19 1.85 -18.13
CA PRO A 163 -4.83 3.04 -17.57
C PRO A 163 -5.72 2.68 -16.39
N HIS A 164 -5.68 3.51 -15.33
CA HIS A 164 -6.56 3.30 -14.19
C HIS A 164 -7.91 3.97 -14.42
N THR A 165 -8.96 3.25 -14.07
CA THR A 165 -10.35 3.75 -14.05
C THR A 165 -10.93 3.55 -12.65
N ILE A 166 -12.06 4.18 -12.37
CA ILE A 166 -12.79 3.91 -11.12
C ILE A 166 -13.14 2.42 -11.01
N ALA A 167 -13.49 1.77 -12.13
CA ALA A 167 -13.78 0.34 -12.15
C ALA A 167 -12.56 -0.51 -11.78
N SER A 168 -11.36 -0.19 -12.30
CA SER A 168 -10.14 -0.93 -11.96
C SER A 168 -9.77 -0.76 -10.50
N PHE A 169 -9.86 0.44 -9.94
CA PHE A 169 -9.64 0.68 -8.51
C PHE A 169 -10.67 -0.04 -7.65
N THR A 170 -11.93 -0.07 -8.05
CA THR A 170 -12.97 -0.79 -7.32
C THR A 170 -12.71 -2.30 -7.33
N THR A 171 -12.21 -2.84 -8.43
CA THR A 171 -11.85 -4.26 -8.53
C THR A 171 -10.66 -4.59 -7.62
N GLU A 172 -9.61 -3.77 -7.64
CA GLU A 172 -8.48 -3.93 -6.72
C GLU A 172 -8.92 -3.82 -5.26
N TRP A 173 -9.72 -2.82 -4.93
CA TRP A 173 -10.29 -2.65 -3.59
C TRP A 173 -11.05 -3.89 -3.12
N ARG A 174 -11.87 -4.48 -3.98
CA ARG A 174 -12.60 -5.71 -3.70
C ARG A 174 -11.68 -6.91 -3.46
N SER A 175 -10.57 -7.00 -4.16
CA SER A 175 -9.61 -8.09 -3.98
C SER A 175 -8.86 -8.03 -2.63
N TYR A 176 -8.84 -6.87 -1.98
CA TYR A 176 -8.21 -6.65 -0.67
C TYR A 176 -9.11 -6.97 0.54
N LEU A 177 -10.04 -7.90 0.45
CA LEU A 177 -10.92 -8.31 1.55
C LEU A 177 -11.94 -7.25 2.00
N MET A 178 -11.98 -6.08 1.42
CA MET A 178 -12.95 -5.05 1.80
C MET A 178 -14.38 -5.43 1.44
N THR A 179 -14.55 -6.39 0.57
CA THR A 179 -15.84 -7.01 0.26
C THR A 179 -16.44 -7.81 1.41
N VAL A 180 -15.61 -8.28 2.35
CA VAL A 180 -16.09 -9.05 3.51
C VAL A 180 -16.83 -8.17 4.51
N TRP A 181 -16.66 -6.85 4.43
CA TRP A 181 -17.10 -5.91 5.47
C TRP A 181 -18.41 -5.18 5.21
N GLY A 182 -18.96 -5.25 4.06
CA GLY A 182 -20.18 -4.50 3.86
C GLY A 182 -20.78 -4.54 2.47
N ALA A 183 -20.01 -4.76 1.44
CA ALA A 183 -20.52 -4.70 0.07
C ALA A 183 -21.31 -5.93 -0.37
N THR A 184 -21.28 -7.00 0.42
CA THR A 184 -21.95 -8.28 0.09
C THR A 184 -23.14 -8.62 0.99
N HIS A 185 -23.41 -7.81 2.01
CA HIS A 185 -24.49 -8.09 2.96
C HIS A 185 -25.78 -7.28 2.72
N GLU A 186 -25.77 -6.37 1.76
CA GLU A 186 -26.91 -5.51 1.48
C GLU A 186 -27.36 -5.57 0.00
N VAL A 187 -27.31 -6.73 -0.60
CA VAL A 187 -27.93 -6.96 -1.90
C VAL A 187 -29.02 -8.01 -1.75
#